data_2aa540f8a21d390f5ff576fbb682cff7
#
_entry.id   2aa540f8a21d390f5ff576fbb682cff7
#
_cell.length_a   1.000
_cell.length_b   1.000
_cell.length_c   1.000
_cell.angle_alpha   90.00
_cell.angle_beta   90.00
_cell.angle_gamma   90.00
#
_symmetry.space_group_name_H-M   'P 1'
#
loop_
_entity.id
_entity.type
_entity.pdbx_description
1 polymer ?
#
loop_
_entity_poly.entity_id
_entity_poly.type
_entity_poly.pdbx_seq_one_letter_code
_entity_poly.pdbx_strand_id
1 'polypeptide(L)'
;MAHLNPYTISVNGKKWELPYIVGVATAAHQRHKGYMRQVLNQMLRDLNQEKKPFCFLMPAAEAIYRPFQFAFIYDQPVWKPEDEPEKDLEKVPVDLAEKSEELAHWLNNWLEKRYEVYAVRDRAYMELLKKELESEAGEVTGLYE
;
A
#
# COMPACT_ATOMS: atom_id res chain seq x y z
N MET A 1 -1.63 7.03 18.62
CA MET A 1 -1.00 7.67 17.42
C MET A 1 -1.56 7.00 16.19
N ALA A 2 -1.65 7.71 15.07
CA ALA A 2 -1.96 7.18 13.74
C ALA A 2 -1.34 8.13 12.72
N HIS A 3 -1.00 7.63 11.54
CA HIS A 3 -0.41 8.40 10.47
C HIS A 3 -1.27 8.32 9.21
N LEU A 4 -1.21 9.35 8.38
CA LEU A 4 -1.81 9.42 7.06
C LEU A 4 -0.70 9.54 6.02
N ASN A 5 -0.47 8.46 5.28
CA ASN A 5 0.50 8.47 4.19
C ASN A 5 -0.25 8.76 2.87
N PRO A 6 0.17 9.77 2.10
CA PRO A 6 -0.46 10.07 0.82
C PRO A 6 -0.14 8.99 -0.22
N TYR A 7 -1.16 8.58 -0.97
CA TYR A 7 -1.04 7.69 -2.12
C TYR A 7 -1.88 8.21 -3.28
N THR A 8 -1.37 8.05 -4.48
CA THR A 8 -2.18 8.20 -5.69
C THR A 8 -2.85 6.86 -5.98
N ILE A 9 -4.16 6.80 -5.88
CA ILE A 9 -4.96 5.61 -6.16
C ILE A 9 -5.74 5.81 -7.46
N SER A 10 -5.63 4.86 -8.38
CA SER A 10 -6.52 4.77 -9.54
C SER A 10 -7.79 4.01 -9.16
N VAL A 11 -8.93 4.57 -9.51
CA VAL A 11 -10.25 3.92 -9.37
C VAL A 11 -10.96 4.04 -10.72
N ASN A 12 -11.15 2.94 -11.40
CA ASN A 12 -11.73 2.90 -12.76
C ASN A 12 -11.08 3.93 -13.71
N GLY A 13 -9.75 4.00 -13.72
CA GLY A 13 -8.96 4.92 -14.53
C GLY A 13 -8.90 6.37 -14.04
N LYS A 14 -9.65 6.74 -13.00
CA LYS A 14 -9.57 8.07 -12.39
C LYS A 14 -8.61 8.07 -11.20
N LYS A 15 -7.64 8.98 -11.22
CA LYS A 15 -6.63 9.12 -10.17
C LYS A 15 -7.11 10.03 -9.04
N TRP A 16 -6.80 9.63 -7.79
CA TRP A 16 -7.16 10.34 -6.57
C TRP A 16 -5.97 10.36 -5.60
N GLU A 17 -5.71 11.51 -5.00
CA GLU A 17 -4.78 11.61 -3.87
C GLU A 17 -5.51 11.25 -2.59
N LEU A 18 -5.21 10.08 -2.04
CA LEU A 18 -5.92 9.48 -0.92
C LEU A 18 -4.97 9.13 0.23
N PRO A 19 -5.41 9.27 1.48
CA PRO A 19 -4.62 8.89 2.62
C PRO A 19 -4.72 7.39 2.93
N TYR A 20 -3.58 6.77 3.11
CA TYR A 20 -3.42 5.45 3.71
C TYR A 20 -3.22 5.61 5.21
N ILE A 21 -4.13 5.06 6.02
CA ILE A 21 -4.03 5.08 7.48
C ILE A 21 -3.07 3.97 7.92
N VAL A 22 -1.99 4.35 8.60
CA VAL A 22 -0.95 3.42 9.04
C VAL A 22 -0.48 3.74 10.46
N GLY A 23 0.14 2.77 11.14
CA GLY A 23 0.74 2.94 12.46
C GLY A 23 -0.27 3.28 13.55
N VAL A 24 -1.50 2.76 13.46
CA VAL A 24 -2.52 2.96 14.50
C VAL A 24 -2.12 2.22 15.76
N ALA A 25 -1.68 2.95 16.77
CA ALA A 25 -1.18 2.38 18.01
C ALA A 25 -1.66 3.17 19.25
N THR A 26 -1.88 2.43 20.33
CA THR A 26 -2.17 2.97 21.66
C THR A 26 -1.22 2.33 22.66
N ALA A 27 -0.53 3.16 23.45
CA ALA A 27 0.36 2.68 24.51
C ALA A 27 -0.39 1.70 25.44
N ALA A 28 0.27 0.63 25.89
CA ALA A 28 -0.36 -0.46 26.61
C ALA A 28 -1.20 0.02 27.82
N HIS A 29 -0.63 0.91 28.65
CA HIS A 29 -1.29 1.49 29.83
C HIS A 29 -2.43 2.47 29.51
N GLN A 30 -2.63 2.83 28.24
CA GLN A 30 -3.68 3.72 27.77
C GLN A 30 -4.74 3.01 26.91
N ARG A 31 -4.62 1.70 26.74
CA ARG A 31 -5.62 0.89 26.02
C ARG A 31 -6.96 0.87 26.74
N HIS A 32 -8.01 0.57 26.02
CA HIS A 32 -9.41 0.49 26.52
C HIS A 32 -10.01 1.80 27.05
N LYS A 33 -9.33 2.96 26.89
CA LYS A 33 -9.81 4.29 27.28
C LYS A 33 -10.46 5.09 26.14
N GLY A 34 -10.66 4.46 24.99
CA GLY A 34 -11.32 5.06 23.82
C GLY A 34 -10.44 6.00 22.97
N TYR A 35 -9.15 6.17 23.25
CA TYR A 35 -8.28 7.09 22.53
C TYR A 35 -8.17 6.77 21.05
N MET A 36 -8.08 5.49 20.67
CA MET A 36 -8.07 5.09 19.26
C MET A 36 -9.34 5.58 18.54
N ARG A 37 -10.50 5.41 19.15
CA ARG A 37 -11.78 5.88 18.60
C ARG A 37 -11.78 7.39 18.40
N GLN A 38 -11.28 8.16 19.37
CA GLN A 38 -11.21 9.62 19.27
C GLN A 38 -10.30 10.05 18.12
N VAL A 39 -9.11 9.45 18.01
CA VAL A 39 -8.16 9.75 16.93
C VAL A 39 -8.74 9.42 15.57
N LEU A 40 -9.26 8.21 15.36
CA LEU A 40 -9.84 7.80 14.07
C LEU A 40 -11.07 8.66 13.69
N ASN A 41 -11.96 8.93 14.64
CA ASN A 41 -13.10 9.81 14.37
C ASN A 41 -12.68 11.23 14.00
N GLN A 42 -11.61 11.76 14.61
CA GLN A 42 -11.09 13.07 14.24
C GLN A 42 -10.49 13.03 12.83
N MET A 43 -9.64 12.05 12.54
CA MET A 43 -9.07 11.88 11.20
C MET A 43 -10.14 11.78 10.11
N LEU A 44 -11.18 10.97 10.33
CA LEU A 44 -12.29 10.82 9.36
C LEU A 44 -13.07 12.14 9.17
N ARG A 45 -13.26 12.93 10.24
CA ARG A 45 -13.88 14.25 10.13
C ARG A 45 -13.02 15.24 9.32
N ASP A 46 -11.71 15.26 9.59
CA ASP A 46 -10.77 16.14 8.90
C ASP A 46 -10.72 15.79 7.39
N LEU A 47 -10.63 14.49 7.05
CA LEU A 47 -10.66 14.03 5.67
C LEU A 47 -11.98 14.35 4.96
N ASN A 48 -13.10 14.28 5.66
CA ASN A 48 -14.40 14.72 5.11
C ASN A 48 -14.45 16.22 4.85
N GLN A 49 -13.89 17.05 5.73
CA GLN A 49 -13.77 18.50 5.52
C GLN A 49 -12.87 18.83 4.32
N GLU A 50 -11.80 18.07 4.13
CA GLU A 50 -10.91 18.14 2.95
C GLU A 50 -11.55 17.57 1.67
N LYS A 51 -12.78 17.06 1.75
CA LYS A 51 -13.52 16.43 0.64
C LYS A 51 -12.78 15.24 0.02
N LYS A 52 -12.01 14.52 0.82
CA LYS A 52 -11.43 13.25 0.38
C LYS A 52 -12.54 12.21 0.21
N PRO A 53 -12.67 11.56 -0.95
CA PRO A 53 -13.81 10.66 -1.22
C PRO A 53 -13.76 9.39 -0.36
N PHE A 54 -12.58 8.92 0.00
CA PHE A 54 -12.37 7.81 0.93
C PHE A 54 -10.93 7.80 1.45
N CYS A 55 -10.68 6.97 2.44
CA CYS A 55 -9.35 6.57 2.91
C CYS A 55 -9.30 5.05 2.98
N PHE A 56 -8.12 4.50 3.08
CA PHE A 56 -7.94 3.06 3.14
C PHE A 56 -6.87 2.66 4.16
N LEU A 57 -6.90 1.40 4.55
CA LEU A 57 -5.93 0.81 5.46
C LEU A 57 -5.83 -0.70 5.23
N MET A 58 -4.74 -1.30 5.71
CA MET A 58 -4.61 -2.74 5.85
C MET A 58 -4.83 -3.09 7.32
N PRO A 59 -5.92 -3.78 7.67
CA PRO A 59 -6.28 -4.01 9.06
C PRO A 59 -5.46 -5.14 9.68
N ALA A 60 -4.95 -4.94 10.90
CA ALA A 60 -4.42 -6.03 11.71
C ALA A 60 -5.51 -7.02 12.13
N ALA A 61 -6.74 -6.52 12.35
CA ALA A 61 -7.94 -7.31 12.59
C ALA A 61 -9.18 -6.52 12.16
N GLU A 62 -10.10 -7.17 11.47
CA GLU A 62 -11.33 -6.57 10.96
C GLU A 62 -12.19 -5.94 12.05
N ALA A 63 -12.37 -6.65 13.16
CA ALA A 63 -13.20 -6.22 14.29
C ALA A 63 -12.82 -4.85 14.87
N ILE A 64 -11.57 -4.41 14.65
CA ILE A 64 -11.07 -3.11 15.11
C ILE A 64 -11.68 -1.97 14.31
N TYR A 65 -11.86 -2.15 12.99
CA TYR A 65 -12.23 -1.07 12.06
C TYR A 65 -13.71 -1.10 11.62
N ARG A 66 -14.40 -2.21 11.75
CA ARG A 66 -15.86 -2.30 11.51
C ARG A 66 -16.70 -1.21 12.22
N PRO A 67 -16.43 -0.83 13.49
CA PRO A 67 -17.17 0.23 14.16
C PRO A 67 -17.01 1.62 13.54
N PHE A 68 -16.05 1.81 12.62
CA PHE A 68 -15.81 3.04 11.87
C PHE A 68 -16.32 2.96 10.42
N GLN A 69 -17.13 1.93 10.11
CA GLN A 69 -17.74 1.70 8.79
C GLN A 69 -16.71 1.39 7.67
N PHE A 70 -15.53 0.86 8.03
CA PHE A 70 -14.63 0.29 7.02
C PHE A 70 -15.20 -1.02 6.49
N ALA A 71 -15.09 -1.20 5.18
CA ALA A 71 -15.47 -2.42 4.48
C ALA A 71 -14.26 -3.02 3.77
N PHE A 72 -14.22 -4.34 3.65
CA PHE A 72 -13.24 -4.99 2.81
C PHE A 72 -13.53 -4.73 1.34
N ILE A 73 -12.48 -4.44 0.59
CA ILE A 73 -12.55 -4.26 -0.86
C ILE A 73 -11.87 -5.41 -1.61
N TYR A 74 -10.88 -6.07 -0.99
CA TYR A 74 -10.27 -7.28 -1.52
C TYR A 74 -9.40 -7.97 -0.45
N ASP A 75 -9.09 -9.25 -0.67
CA ASP A 75 -8.19 -10.02 0.19
C ASP A 75 -6.75 -9.96 -0.34
N GLN A 76 -5.79 -9.80 0.57
CA GLN A 76 -4.38 -9.84 0.20
C GLN A 76 -4.02 -11.25 -0.27
N PRO A 77 -3.48 -11.42 -1.50
CA PRO A 77 -3.06 -12.72 -1.97
C PRO A 77 -1.91 -13.28 -1.12
N VAL A 78 -2.01 -14.54 -0.78
CA VAL A 78 -0.94 -15.28 -0.10
C VAL A 78 -0.18 -16.08 -1.14
N TRP A 79 1.04 -15.68 -1.42
CA TRP A 79 1.93 -16.42 -2.31
C TRP A 79 2.60 -17.55 -1.51
N LYS A 80 2.49 -18.77 -2.03
CA LYS A 80 3.27 -19.89 -1.55
C LYS A 80 4.26 -20.23 -2.66
N PRO A 81 5.57 -20.28 -2.37
CA PRO A 81 6.50 -20.82 -3.34
C PRO A 81 6.12 -22.32 -3.54
N GLU A 82 5.73 -22.65 -4.75
CA GLU A 82 5.74 -24.04 -5.21
C GLU A 82 7.19 -24.38 -5.56
N ASP A 83 7.52 -25.68 -5.49
CA ASP A 83 8.86 -26.18 -5.74
C ASP A 83 9.46 -25.56 -7.00
N GLU A 84 10.78 -25.43 -7.04
CA GLU A 84 11.62 -24.69 -7.97
C GLU A 84 11.04 -24.51 -9.39
N PRO A 85 11.11 -23.31 -9.97
CA PRO A 85 10.62 -23.10 -11.33
C PRO A 85 11.29 -24.10 -12.28
N GLU A 86 10.49 -24.84 -13.05
CA GLU A 86 10.97 -25.81 -14.06
C GLU A 86 11.85 -25.21 -15.16
N LYS A 87 12.06 -23.89 -15.14
CA LYS A 87 12.85 -23.17 -16.12
C LYS A 87 14.04 -22.48 -15.46
N ASP A 88 15.21 -22.63 -16.06
CA ASP A 88 16.39 -21.81 -15.77
C ASP A 88 16.13 -20.36 -16.25
N LEU A 89 15.55 -19.56 -15.37
CA LEU A 89 15.35 -18.14 -15.63
C LEU A 89 16.62 -17.37 -15.26
N GLU A 90 17.07 -16.52 -16.15
CA GLU A 90 18.18 -15.60 -15.85
C GLU A 90 17.75 -14.58 -14.80
N LYS A 91 18.50 -14.53 -13.70
CA LYS A 91 18.27 -13.57 -12.60
C LYS A 91 19.15 -12.37 -12.76
N VAL A 92 18.55 -11.21 -13.03
CA VAL A 92 19.29 -9.96 -13.22
C VAL A 92 18.87 -8.96 -12.14
N PRO A 93 19.80 -8.45 -11.32
CA PRO A 93 19.50 -7.37 -10.37
C PRO A 93 18.99 -6.13 -11.09
N VAL A 94 17.96 -5.50 -10.55
CA VAL A 94 17.33 -4.31 -11.13
C VAL A 94 17.60 -3.10 -10.26
N ASP A 95 18.32 -2.10 -10.79
CA ASP A 95 18.46 -0.82 -10.10
C ASP A 95 17.17 0.01 -10.22
N LEU A 96 16.47 0.12 -9.08
CA LEU A 96 15.22 0.88 -9.00
C LEU A 96 15.41 2.39 -9.23
N ALA A 97 16.60 2.94 -9.00
CA ALA A 97 16.85 4.36 -9.27
C ALA A 97 17.02 4.63 -10.76
N GLU A 98 17.79 3.78 -11.45
CA GLU A 98 18.04 3.91 -12.88
C GLU A 98 16.79 3.61 -13.72
N LYS A 99 16.03 2.56 -13.35
CA LYS A 99 14.87 2.09 -14.12
C LYS A 99 13.51 2.50 -13.52
N SER A 100 13.49 3.51 -12.63
CA SER A 100 12.29 3.91 -11.90
C SER A 100 11.08 4.19 -12.79
N GLU A 101 11.25 4.96 -13.87
CA GLU A 101 10.15 5.34 -14.76
C GLU A 101 9.68 4.16 -15.63
N GLU A 102 10.60 3.37 -16.15
CA GLU A 102 10.31 2.18 -16.95
C GLU A 102 9.50 1.16 -16.14
N LEU A 103 9.97 0.85 -14.93
CA LEU A 103 9.31 -0.09 -14.02
C LEU A 103 7.95 0.42 -13.54
N ALA A 104 7.86 1.71 -13.22
CA ALA A 104 6.59 2.33 -12.83
C ALA A 104 5.57 2.22 -13.97
N HIS A 105 5.97 2.51 -15.20
CA HIS A 105 5.12 2.39 -16.37
C HIS A 105 4.68 0.94 -16.61
N TRP A 106 5.63 0.01 -16.58
CA TRP A 106 5.33 -1.42 -16.75
C TRP A 106 4.36 -1.93 -15.69
N LEU A 107 4.60 -1.62 -14.41
CA LEU A 107 3.73 -2.02 -13.30
C LEU A 107 2.33 -1.42 -13.43
N ASN A 108 2.20 -0.13 -13.76
CA ASN A 108 0.89 0.51 -13.93
C ASN A 108 0.11 -0.14 -15.07
N ASN A 109 0.74 -0.42 -16.21
CA ASN A 109 0.10 -1.12 -17.33
C ASN A 109 -0.34 -2.54 -16.96
N TRP A 110 0.45 -3.23 -16.14
CA TRP A 110 0.11 -4.57 -15.64
C TRP A 110 -1.07 -4.52 -14.66
N LEU A 111 -1.08 -3.54 -13.74
CA LEU A 111 -2.14 -3.34 -12.75
C LEU A 111 -3.46 -2.91 -13.41
N GLU A 112 -3.44 -1.95 -14.32
CA GLU A 112 -4.61 -1.43 -15.02
C GLU A 112 -5.39 -2.50 -15.79
N LYS A 113 -4.69 -3.49 -16.34
CA LYS A 113 -5.32 -4.62 -17.04
C LYS A 113 -5.98 -5.65 -16.12
N ARG A 114 -5.73 -5.59 -14.80
CA ARG A 114 -6.14 -6.62 -13.83
C ARG A 114 -7.01 -6.09 -12.70
N TYR A 115 -6.89 -4.81 -12.38
CA TYR A 115 -7.53 -4.21 -11.22
C TYR A 115 -8.22 -2.91 -11.55
N GLU A 116 -9.45 -2.75 -11.07
CA GLU A 116 -10.19 -1.49 -11.16
C GLU A 116 -9.68 -0.46 -10.14
N VAL A 117 -9.09 -0.94 -9.04
CA VAL A 117 -8.53 -0.12 -7.95
C VAL A 117 -7.10 -0.56 -7.67
N TYR A 118 -6.16 0.36 -7.82
CA TYR A 118 -4.74 0.09 -7.53
C TYR A 118 -3.98 1.38 -7.16
N ALA A 119 -2.90 1.23 -6.39
CA ALA A 119 -1.98 2.33 -6.13
C ALA A 119 -1.12 2.59 -7.37
N VAL A 120 -1.15 3.82 -7.86
CA VAL A 120 -0.34 4.24 -9.00
C VAL A 120 1.13 4.26 -8.60
N ARG A 121 1.96 3.68 -9.44
CA ARG A 121 3.41 3.69 -9.29
C ARG A 121 3.97 4.89 -10.05
N ASP A 122 4.86 5.63 -9.42
CA ASP A 122 5.60 6.72 -10.04
C ASP A 122 7.07 6.65 -9.61
N ARG A 123 7.86 7.58 -10.09
CA ARG A 123 9.29 7.66 -9.73
C ARG A 123 9.48 7.80 -8.22
N ALA A 124 8.69 8.66 -7.56
CA ALA A 124 8.82 8.87 -6.12
C ALA A 124 8.52 7.59 -5.33
N TYR A 125 7.51 6.82 -5.76
CA TYR A 125 7.23 5.50 -5.21
C TYR A 125 8.41 4.54 -5.36
N MET A 126 9.05 4.49 -6.54
CA MET A 126 10.18 3.60 -6.77
C MET A 126 11.41 3.99 -5.95
N GLU A 127 11.66 5.29 -5.80
CA GLU A 127 12.74 5.80 -4.94
C GLU A 127 12.50 5.48 -3.46
N LEU A 128 11.24 5.54 -2.99
CA LEU A 128 10.88 5.14 -1.63
C LEU A 128 11.05 3.63 -1.45
N LEU A 129 10.53 2.83 -2.37
CA LEU A 129 10.67 1.37 -2.36
C LEU A 129 12.15 0.94 -2.31
N LYS A 130 13.02 1.61 -3.08
CA LYS A 130 14.46 1.36 -3.02
C LYS A 130 15.01 1.54 -1.60
N LYS A 131 14.68 2.66 -0.95
CA LYS A 131 15.14 2.95 0.42
C LYS A 131 14.60 1.95 1.44
N GLU A 132 13.36 1.52 1.29
CA GLU A 132 12.75 0.50 2.17
C GLU A 132 13.47 -0.83 2.00
N LEU A 133 13.70 -1.29 0.77
CA LEU A 133 14.43 -2.53 0.49
C LEU A 133 15.88 -2.47 1.01
N GLU A 134 16.60 -1.38 0.76
CA GLU A 134 17.97 -1.21 1.27
C GLU A 134 18.03 -1.29 2.79
N SER A 135 17.01 -0.77 3.51
CA SER A 135 16.94 -0.82 4.98
C SER A 135 16.75 -2.24 5.54
N GLU A 136 16.20 -3.14 4.72
CA GLU A 136 15.93 -4.53 5.06
C GLU A 136 16.89 -5.52 4.37
N ALA A 137 17.95 -5.03 3.73
CA ALA A 137 18.89 -5.81 2.90
C ALA A 137 18.17 -6.60 1.78
N GLY A 138 17.06 -6.02 1.27
CA GLY A 138 16.30 -6.57 0.15
C GLY A 138 16.78 -6.04 -1.21
N GLU A 139 16.42 -6.73 -2.27
CA GLU A 139 16.71 -6.36 -3.65
C GLU A 139 15.52 -6.63 -4.58
N VAL A 140 15.55 -6.06 -5.76
CA VAL A 140 14.64 -6.40 -6.86
C VAL A 140 15.41 -7.16 -7.92
N THR A 141 14.90 -8.32 -8.30
CA THR A 141 15.47 -9.16 -9.34
C THR A 141 14.48 -9.32 -10.49
N GLY A 142 14.92 -9.05 -11.70
CA GLY A 142 14.22 -9.41 -12.92
C GLY A 142 14.46 -10.88 -13.26
N LEU A 143 13.40 -11.55 -13.69
CA LEU A 143 13.47 -12.92 -14.21
C LEU A 143 13.21 -12.88 -15.70
N TYR A 144 14.15 -13.37 -16.51
CA TYR A 144 14.10 -13.35 -17.97
C TYR A 144 14.14 -14.78 -18.51
N GLU A 145 13.38 -15.03 -19.60
CA GLU A 145 13.43 -16.26 -20.41
C GLU A 145 14.49 -16.16 -21.50
#